data_bba71dafb5b6976e7d85f20f8adae072
#
_entry.id   bba71dafb5b6976e7d85f20f8adae072
#
_cell.length_a   1.000
_cell.length_b   1.000
_cell.length_c   1.000
_cell.angle_alpha   90.00
_cell.angle_beta   90.00
_cell.angle_gamma   90.00
#
_symmetry.space_group_name_H-M   'P 1'
#
loop_
_entity.id
_entity.type
_entity.pdbx_description
1 polymer ?
#
loop_
_entity_poly.entity_id
_entity_poly.type
_entity_poly.pdbx_seq_one_letter_code
_entity_poly.pdbx_strand_id
1 'polypeptide(L)'
;MTQHIAAEKSVGIRVATAMLQMGIEGLPRNYELVYEAYSGANSELTKEFIAIGRVKSQRALDELGRKYLPHHHEESVLSKTSDRMRSQMSTFMNLLEEEKSSLTDYGKIIDQASRSISIEGEIDRDKLVNSIRKLSEATEQQASKSVAMAVEARQQAASLDEVRSDIDNFEKMKFVDQLTGLANRRAFNKAIARIYANAQLPMMCGLGLAEIDSIKQLVSVGEGNDNGTNDRFIRHVGSLLHAANRNGEFVARLDRDRFAFLINSSDEAEIMRVIDGLRLGVSSRPLISPKNGRSLGNATLSVGVAMSMLADNVAQLMDFAEKALAASVRDGGNRATLYSGNAQPGANRDWMIYRP
;
A
#
# COMPACT_ATOMS: atom_id res chain seq x y z
N MET A 1 5.38 36.64 28.19
CA MET A 1 3.96 36.59 27.76
C MET A 1 3.76 36.22 26.29
N THR A 2 4.71 36.45 25.42
CA THR A 2 4.61 36.19 23.95
C THR A 2 4.76 34.72 23.51
N GLN A 3 5.38 33.87 24.32
CA GLN A 3 5.53 32.43 23.98
C GLN A 3 4.26 31.60 24.25
N HIS A 4 3.38 32.02 25.18
CA HIS A 4 2.15 31.29 25.47
C HIS A 4 1.08 31.45 24.36
N ILE A 5 1.08 32.57 23.64
CA ILE A 5 0.07 32.87 22.60
C ILE A 5 0.40 32.13 21.29
N ALA A 6 1.67 31.82 21.03
CA ALA A 6 2.07 31.03 19.84
C ALA A 6 1.77 29.52 20.03
N ALA A 7 1.81 29.02 21.25
CA ALA A 7 1.52 27.62 21.57
C ALA A 7 0.04 27.23 21.38
N GLU A 8 -0.91 28.17 21.64
CA GLU A 8 -2.35 27.92 21.44
C GLU A 8 -2.75 27.73 19.96
N LYS A 9 -1.95 28.15 19.02
CA LYS A 9 -2.23 28.03 17.57
C LYS A 9 -1.70 26.75 16.92
N SER A 10 -0.86 25.98 17.59
CA SER A 10 -0.29 24.75 17.03
C SER A 10 -1.33 23.61 17.06
N VAL A 11 -1.64 23.04 15.90
CA VAL A 11 -2.53 21.86 15.78
C VAL A 11 -2.02 20.72 16.67
N GLY A 12 -0.71 20.52 16.76
CA GLY A 12 -0.09 19.47 17.59
C GLY A 12 -0.42 19.60 19.09
N ILE A 13 -0.39 20.81 19.64
CA ILE A 13 -0.72 21.04 21.06
C ILE A 13 -2.21 20.80 21.29
N ARG A 14 -3.08 21.25 20.38
CA ARG A 14 -4.53 21.00 20.48
C ARG A 14 -4.84 19.51 20.44
N VAL A 15 -4.15 18.76 19.58
CA VAL A 15 -4.26 17.29 19.48
C VAL A 15 -3.86 16.62 20.78
N ALA A 16 -2.68 16.94 21.33
CA ALA A 16 -2.21 16.37 22.59
C ALA A 16 -3.16 16.67 23.76
N THR A 17 -3.66 17.92 23.84
CA THR A 17 -4.64 18.33 24.85
C THR A 17 -5.97 17.59 24.69
N ALA A 18 -6.46 17.46 23.47
CA ALA A 18 -7.68 16.74 23.16
C ALA A 18 -7.58 15.25 23.51
N MET A 19 -6.46 14.60 23.22
CA MET A 19 -6.21 13.21 23.60
C MET A 19 -6.26 13.01 25.12
N LEU A 20 -5.61 13.88 25.87
CA LEU A 20 -5.67 13.88 27.33
C LEU A 20 -7.12 14.05 27.86
N GLN A 21 -7.86 14.99 27.31
CA GLN A 21 -9.26 15.26 27.73
C GLN A 21 -10.23 14.13 27.38
N MET A 22 -9.97 13.40 26.30
CA MET A 22 -10.79 12.28 25.83
C MET A 22 -10.33 10.92 26.39
N GLY A 23 -9.26 10.88 27.20
CA GLY A 23 -8.69 9.65 27.75
C GLY A 23 -8.11 8.72 26.69
N ILE A 24 -7.63 9.29 25.57
CA ILE A 24 -7.03 8.52 24.47
C ILE A 24 -5.57 8.25 24.82
N GLU A 25 -5.15 6.98 24.75
CA GLU A 25 -3.76 6.60 24.95
C GLU A 25 -2.83 7.30 23.95
N GLY A 26 -1.64 7.72 24.41
CA GLY A 26 -0.63 8.42 23.63
C GLY A 26 0.12 7.54 22.63
N LEU A 27 -0.57 6.60 21.98
CA LEU A 27 -0.01 5.76 20.93
C LEU A 27 0.19 6.58 19.65
N PRO A 28 1.30 6.39 18.90
CA PRO A 28 1.55 7.13 17.66
C PRO A 28 0.38 7.07 16.67
N ARG A 29 -0.24 5.90 16.51
CA ARG A 29 -1.42 5.71 15.66
C ARG A 29 -2.65 6.52 16.10
N ASN A 30 -2.86 6.65 17.40
CA ASN A 30 -3.96 7.45 17.95
C ASN A 30 -3.70 8.94 17.75
N TYR A 31 -2.44 9.36 17.96
CA TYR A 31 -2.05 10.76 17.74
C TYR A 31 -2.31 11.19 16.30
N GLU A 32 -1.93 10.38 15.33
CA GLU A 32 -2.12 10.69 13.92
C GLU A 32 -3.60 10.70 13.54
N LEU A 33 -4.40 9.74 14.00
CA LEU A 33 -5.84 9.73 13.78
C LEU A 33 -6.51 10.99 14.31
N VAL A 34 -6.14 11.41 15.55
CA VAL A 34 -6.66 12.64 16.16
C VAL A 34 -6.14 13.87 15.43
N TYR A 35 -4.86 13.86 14.99
CA TYR A 35 -4.29 14.94 14.20
C TYR A 35 -5.03 15.15 12.88
N GLU A 36 -5.29 14.08 12.13
CA GLU A 36 -6.05 14.15 10.88
C GLU A 36 -7.50 14.61 11.11
N ALA A 37 -8.15 14.13 12.15
CA ALA A 37 -9.49 14.59 12.53
C ALA A 37 -9.54 16.09 12.89
N TYR A 38 -8.49 16.61 13.58
CA TYR A 38 -8.39 18.01 14.00
C TYR A 38 -7.83 18.95 12.93
N SER A 39 -7.08 18.41 11.96
CA SER A 39 -6.59 19.17 10.81
C SER A 39 -7.73 19.58 9.87
N GLY A 40 -8.84 18.85 9.91
CA GLY A 40 -9.99 19.05 9.01
C GLY A 40 -9.71 18.64 7.56
N ALA A 41 -8.60 17.94 7.31
CA ALA A 41 -8.23 17.49 5.98
C ALA A 41 -9.22 16.47 5.40
N ASN A 42 -9.86 15.68 6.29
CA ASN A 42 -10.88 14.71 5.92
C ASN A 42 -12.17 14.97 6.72
N SER A 43 -13.18 15.56 6.07
CA SER A 43 -14.44 15.94 6.70
C SER A 43 -15.26 14.73 7.17
N GLU A 44 -15.17 13.58 6.51
CA GLU A 44 -15.89 12.36 6.90
C GLU A 44 -15.25 11.73 8.13
N LEU A 45 -13.90 11.63 8.15
CA LEU A 45 -13.19 11.22 9.35
C LEU A 45 -13.56 12.09 10.55
N THR A 46 -13.59 13.43 10.36
CA THR A 46 -13.93 14.36 11.44
C THR A 46 -15.35 14.12 11.97
N LYS A 47 -16.34 13.92 11.09
CA LYS A 47 -17.73 13.62 11.47
C LYS A 47 -17.83 12.30 12.26
N GLU A 48 -17.22 11.23 11.74
CA GLU A 48 -17.25 9.92 12.39
C GLU A 48 -16.47 9.93 13.71
N PHE A 49 -15.34 10.64 13.76
CA PHE A 49 -14.58 10.81 14.99
C PHE A 49 -15.38 11.52 16.08
N ILE A 50 -16.16 12.54 15.73
CA ILE A 50 -17.07 13.23 16.67
C ILE A 50 -18.23 12.31 17.06
N ALA A 51 -18.77 11.53 16.14
CA ALA A 51 -19.92 10.63 16.38
C ALA A 51 -19.62 9.51 17.41
N ILE A 52 -18.37 9.12 17.62
CA ILE A 52 -17.98 8.15 18.66
C ILE A 52 -18.31 8.66 20.09
N GLY A 53 -18.51 9.97 20.26
CA GLY A 53 -18.82 10.55 21.57
C GLY A 53 -17.59 11.03 22.36
N ARG A 54 -17.82 11.39 23.62
CA ARG A 54 -16.80 12.04 24.47
C ARG A 54 -15.70 11.08 24.94
N VAL A 55 -16.06 9.85 25.27
CA VAL A 55 -15.10 8.81 25.68
C VAL A 55 -14.91 7.87 24.49
N LYS A 56 -13.68 7.82 23.98
CA LYS A 56 -13.36 7.04 22.79
C LYS A 56 -12.67 5.73 23.18
N SER A 57 -13.34 4.61 22.94
CA SER A 57 -12.73 3.31 23.17
C SER A 57 -11.62 3.05 22.15
N GLN A 58 -10.56 2.35 22.55
CA GLN A 58 -9.46 1.98 21.65
C GLN A 58 -9.97 1.20 20.43
N ARG A 59 -10.97 0.35 20.62
CA ARG A 59 -11.59 -0.42 19.52
C ARG A 59 -12.22 0.49 18.45
N ALA A 60 -12.94 1.54 18.87
CA ALA A 60 -13.55 2.47 17.93
C ALA A 60 -12.50 3.34 17.21
N LEU A 61 -11.41 3.72 17.89
CA LEU A 61 -10.27 4.39 17.28
C LEU A 61 -9.56 3.48 16.27
N ASP A 62 -9.38 2.20 16.59
CA ASP A 62 -8.78 1.22 15.69
C ASP A 62 -9.67 0.96 14.46
N GLU A 63 -11.00 0.99 14.59
CA GLU A 63 -11.93 0.88 13.45
C GLU A 63 -11.85 2.10 12.52
N LEU A 64 -11.83 3.30 13.08
CA LEU A 64 -11.61 4.53 12.29
C LEU A 64 -10.23 4.56 11.65
N GLY A 65 -9.19 4.17 12.38
CA GLY A 65 -7.84 4.09 11.86
C GLY A 65 -7.75 3.14 10.66
N ARG A 66 -8.41 1.97 10.73
CA ARG A 66 -8.48 1.02 9.61
C ARG A 66 -9.18 1.62 8.38
N LYS A 67 -10.20 2.43 8.59
CA LYS A 67 -10.99 3.02 7.51
C LYS A 67 -10.28 4.19 6.83
N TYR A 68 -9.61 5.05 7.59
CA TYR A 68 -9.08 6.32 7.11
C TYR A 68 -7.55 6.39 7.05
N LEU A 69 -6.86 5.56 7.85
CA LEU A 69 -5.39 5.49 7.93
C LEU A 69 -4.91 4.03 7.84
N PRO A 70 -5.17 3.34 6.73
CA PRO A 70 -4.85 1.91 6.59
C PRO A 70 -3.37 1.60 6.79
N HIS A 71 -2.48 2.55 6.52
CA HIS A 71 -1.03 2.39 6.68
C HIS A 71 -0.56 2.24 8.14
N HIS A 72 -1.35 2.67 9.14
CA HIS A 72 -1.03 2.48 10.56
C HIS A 72 -1.53 1.17 11.15
N HIS A 73 -2.36 0.44 10.42
CA HIS A 73 -2.83 -0.88 10.80
C HIS A 73 -2.05 -2.03 10.15
N GLU A 74 -0.93 -1.72 9.47
CA GLU A 74 -0.07 -2.72 8.83
C GLU A 74 0.36 -3.83 9.80
N GLU A 75 0.80 -3.44 10.99
CA GLU A 75 1.25 -4.38 12.02
C GLU A 75 0.11 -5.28 12.52
N SER A 76 -1.10 -4.74 12.64
CA SER A 76 -2.29 -5.50 13.04
C SER A 76 -2.79 -6.46 11.94
N VAL A 77 -2.72 -6.07 10.67
CA VAL A 77 -3.12 -6.93 9.55
C VAL A 77 -2.10 -8.04 9.33
N LEU A 78 -0.81 -7.71 9.32
CA LEU A 78 0.28 -8.69 9.19
C LEU A 78 0.29 -9.66 10.38
N SER A 79 0.08 -9.18 11.62
CA SER A 79 -0.02 -10.03 12.80
C SER A 79 -1.20 -11.01 12.68
N LYS A 80 -2.41 -10.52 12.36
CA LYS A 80 -3.60 -11.37 12.19
C LYS A 80 -3.44 -12.39 11.07
N THR A 81 -2.81 -11.99 9.97
CA THR A 81 -2.56 -12.88 8.84
C THR A 81 -1.52 -13.94 9.20
N SER A 82 -0.47 -13.54 9.93
CA SER A 82 0.54 -14.46 10.47
C SER A 82 -0.07 -15.45 11.47
N ASP A 83 -0.95 -14.97 12.36
CA ASP A 83 -1.65 -15.83 13.33
C ASP A 83 -2.60 -16.80 12.64
N ARG A 84 -3.33 -16.34 11.61
CA ARG A 84 -4.19 -17.20 10.78
C ARG A 84 -3.38 -18.26 10.04
N MET A 85 -2.24 -17.87 9.45
CA MET A 85 -1.33 -18.78 8.75
C MET A 85 -0.75 -19.83 9.73
N ARG A 86 -0.32 -19.41 10.92
CA ARG A 86 0.18 -20.31 11.97
C ARG A 86 -0.89 -21.29 12.44
N SER A 87 -2.12 -20.82 12.66
CA SER A 87 -3.26 -21.67 13.02
C SER A 87 -3.54 -22.72 11.95
N GLN A 88 -3.56 -22.32 10.67
CA GLN A 88 -3.79 -23.22 9.55
C GLN A 88 -2.67 -24.26 9.39
N MET A 89 -1.42 -23.84 9.57
CA MET A 89 -0.27 -24.73 9.56
C MET A 89 -0.35 -25.76 10.69
N SER A 90 -0.76 -25.33 11.89
CA SER A 90 -0.98 -26.24 13.02
C SER A 90 -2.07 -27.26 12.73
N THR A 91 -3.19 -26.85 12.15
CA THR A 91 -4.27 -27.77 11.75
C THR A 91 -3.78 -28.78 10.71
N PHE A 92 -3.02 -28.33 9.71
CA PHE A 92 -2.43 -29.23 8.71
C PHE A 92 -1.45 -30.23 9.32
N MET A 93 -0.62 -29.81 10.26
CA MET A 93 0.29 -30.71 10.98
C MET A 93 -0.46 -31.77 11.79
N ASN A 94 -1.56 -31.39 12.43
CA ASN A 94 -2.41 -32.34 13.18
C ASN A 94 -3.03 -33.37 12.25
N LEU A 95 -3.52 -32.96 11.07
CA LEU A 95 -4.04 -33.90 10.06
C LEU A 95 -2.98 -34.91 9.61
N LEU A 96 -1.75 -34.47 9.39
CA LEU A 96 -0.64 -35.35 9.02
C LEU A 96 -0.30 -36.33 10.15
N GLU A 97 -0.39 -35.89 11.40
CA GLU A 97 -0.11 -36.75 12.56
C GLU A 97 -1.21 -37.82 12.79
N GLU A 98 -2.49 -37.47 12.55
CA GLU A 98 -3.61 -38.40 12.56
C GLU A 98 -3.46 -39.43 11.44
N GLU A 99 -3.10 -39.03 10.23
CA GLU A 99 -2.89 -39.99 9.13
C GLU A 99 -1.71 -40.92 9.41
N LYS A 100 -0.63 -40.42 9.92
CA LYS A 100 0.53 -41.23 10.33
C LYS A 100 0.15 -42.25 11.38
N SER A 101 -0.64 -41.86 12.37
CA SER A 101 -1.16 -42.79 13.40
C SER A 101 -2.06 -43.83 12.77
N SER A 102 -3.00 -43.44 11.92
CA SER A 102 -3.93 -44.35 11.23
C SER A 102 -3.17 -45.36 10.34
N LEU A 103 -2.17 -44.90 9.58
CA LEU A 103 -1.33 -45.78 8.77
C LEU A 103 -0.50 -46.76 9.62
N THR A 104 -0.03 -46.30 10.79
CA THR A 104 0.70 -47.18 11.73
C THR A 104 -0.19 -48.27 12.28
N ASP A 105 -1.44 -47.97 12.65
CA ASP A 105 -2.39 -48.93 13.15
C ASP A 105 -2.85 -49.91 12.05
N TYR A 106 -3.06 -49.41 10.83
CA TYR A 106 -3.33 -50.26 9.68
C TYR A 106 -2.15 -51.22 9.39
N GLY A 107 -0.90 -50.75 9.49
CA GLY A 107 0.29 -51.59 9.39
C GLY A 107 0.34 -52.72 10.43
N LYS A 108 -0.07 -52.43 11.69
CA LYS A 108 -0.16 -53.47 12.73
C LYS A 108 -1.21 -54.56 12.40
N ILE A 109 -2.36 -54.17 11.82
CA ILE A 109 -3.41 -55.11 11.40
C ILE A 109 -2.90 -56.02 10.28
N ILE A 110 -2.19 -55.45 9.29
CA ILE A 110 -1.54 -56.22 8.22
C ILE A 110 -0.55 -57.23 8.79
N ASP A 111 0.31 -56.77 9.71
CA ASP A 111 1.34 -57.62 10.33
C ASP A 111 0.74 -58.78 11.13
N GLN A 112 -0.32 -58.52 11.89
CA GLN A 112 -1.08 -59.53 12.63
C GLN A 112 -1.75 -60.55 11.68
N ALA A 113 -2.39 -60.06 10.62
CA ALA A 113 -3.01 -60.93 9.63
C ALA A 113 -1.96 -61.79 8.88
N SER A 114 -0.84 -61.20 8.51
CA SER A 114 0.28 -61.90 7.87
C SER A 114 0.84 -63.02 8.75
N ARG A 115 1.06 -62.73 10.05
CA ARG A 115 1.51 -63.75 11.00
C ARG A 115 0.51 -64.86 11.19
N SER A 116 -0.80 -64.56 11.21
CA SER A 116 -1.85 -65.60 11.35
C SER A 116 -1.95 -66.52 10.14
N ILE A 117 -1.51 -66.07 8.98
CA ILE A 117 -1.47 -66.85 7.72
C ILE A 117 -0.17 -67.64 7.63
N SER A 118 0.93 -67.18 8.20
CA SER A 118 2.29 -67.77 8.02
C SER A 118 2.63 -68.86 9.07
N ILE A 119 1.71 -69.26 9.99
CA ILE A 119 1.98 -70.31 10.97
C ILE A 119 2.01 -71.68 10.25
N GLU A 120 3.19 -72.33 10.23
CA GLU A 120 3.39 -73.70 9.74
C GLU A 120 2.55 -74.68 10.59
N GLY A 121 1.53 -75.22 9.97
CA GLY A 121 0.60 -76.18 10.59
C GLY A 121 -0.70 -76.24 9.76
N GLU A 122 -1.61 -77.18 10.09
CA GLU A 122 -2.90 -77.27 9.41
C GLU A 122 -3.60 -75.94 9.32
N ILE A 123 -3.83 -75.52 8.07
CA ILE A 123 -4.44 -74.19 7.77
C ILE A 123 -5.89 -74.25 8.28
N ASP A 124 -6.12 -73.66 9.42
CA ASP A 124 -7.46 -73.46 9.96
C ASP A 124 -8.22 -72.47 9.06
N ARG A 125 -9.11 -73.02 8.24
CA ARG A 125 -9.88 -72.32 7.22
C ARG A 125 -10.64 -71.12 7.78
N ASP A 126 -11.19 -71.33 9.00
CA ASP A 126 -12.01 -70.29 9.66
C ASP A 126 -11.14 -69.09 10.14
N LYS A 127 -9.94 -69.36 10.62
CA LYS A 127 -8.97 -68.33 10.98
C LYS A 127 -8.51 -67.52 9.78
N LEU A 128 -8.25 -68.20 8.65
CA LEU A 128 -7.87 -67.56 7.39
C LEU A 128 -8.97 -66.60 6.89
N VAL A 129 -10.22 -67.11 6.81
CA VAL A 129 -11.38 -66.32 6.39
C VAL A 129 -11.58 -65.10 7.30
N ASN A 130 -11.47 -65.28 8.62
CA ASN A 130 -11.59 -64.17 9.59
C ASN A 130 -10.46 -63.14 9.44
N SER A 131 -9.24 -63.58 9.17
CA SER A 131 -8.10 -62.66 8.91
C SER A 131 -8.27 -61.86 7.63
N ILE A 132 -8.73 -62.51 6.54
CA ILE A 132 -9.05 -61.84 5.29
C ILE A 132 -10.16 -60.81 5.46
N ARG A 133 -11.24 -61.15 6.18
CA ARG A 133 -12.34 -60.23 6.47
C ARG A 133 -11.85 -58.99 7.25
N LYS A 134 -11.07 -59.20 8.31
CA LYS A 134 -10.50 -58.09 9.10
C LYS A 134 -9.60 -57.18 8.25
N LEU A 135 -8.79 -57.76 7.37
CA LEU A 135 -7.95 -57.01 6.43
C LEU A 135 -8.81 -56.20 5.45
N SER A 136 -9.86 -56.78 4.88
CA SER A 136 -10.78 -56.08 3.97
C SER A 136 -11.46 -54.92 4.66
N GLU A 137 -12.02 -55.12 5.86
CA GLU A 137 -12.64 -54.05 6.66
C GLU A 137 -11.67 -52.94 7.02
N ALA A 138 -10.44 -53.27 7.44
CA ALA A 138 -9.42 -52.32 7.76
C ALA A 138 -8.95 -51.53 6.53
N THR A 139 -8.86 -52.20 5.36
CA THR A 139 -8.50 -51.56 4.10
C THR A 139 -9.54 -50.55 3.62
N GLU A 140 -10.84 -50.95 3.71
CA GLU A 140 -11.96 -50.05 3.39
C GLU A 140 -12.00 -48.81 4.31
N GLN A 141 -11.80 -49.04 5.61
CA GLN A 141 -11.74 -47.95 6.59
C GLN A 141 -10.55 -47.00 6.30
N GLN A 142 -9.36 -47.54 6.01
CA GLN A 142 -8.20 -46.71 5.69
C GLN A 142 -8.41 -45.96 4.39
N ALA A 143 -8.96 -46.59 3.35
CA ALA A 143 -9.26 -45.92 2.09
C ALA A 143 -10.26 -44.77 2.27
N SER A 144 -11.32 -45.00 3.09
CA SER A 144 -12.29 -43.95 3.40
C SER A 144 -11.65 -42.77 4.16
N LYS A 145 -10.80 -43.04 5.17
CA LYS A 145 -10.07 -42.01 5.91
C LYS A 145 -9.13 -41.22 5.01
N SER A 146 -8.37 -41.89 4.15
CA SER A 146 -7.43 -41.20 3.22
C SER A 146 -8.16 -40.31 2.22
N VAL A 147 -9.35 -40.71 1.75
CA VAL A 147 -10.19 -39.85 0.90
C VAL A 147 -10.68 -38.62 1.64
N ALA A 148 -11.19 -38.80 2.88
CA ALA A 148 -11.66 -37.70 3.70
C ALA A 148 -10.51 -36.69 3.97
N MET A 149 -9.35 -37.19 4.35
CA MET A 149 -8.16 -36.35 4.57
C MET A 149 -7.69 -35.64 3.32
N ALA A 150 -7.74 -36.28 2.14
CA ALA A 150 -7.40 -35.62 0.88
C ALA A 150 -8.35 -34.44 0.56
N VAL A 151 -9.63 -34.56 0.91
CA VAL A 151 -10.61 -33.47 0.79
C VAL A 151 -10.27 -32.32 1.75
N GLU A 152 -10.00 -32.66 3.01
CA GLU A 152 -9.66 -31.64 4.02
C GLU A 152 -8.33 -30.94 3.71
N ALA A 153 -7.31 -31.67 3.27
CA ALA A 153 -6.06 -31.09 2.82
C ALA A 153 -6.22 -30.12 1.62
N ARG A 154 -7.13 -30.44 0.69
CA ARG A 154 -7.47 -29.53 -0.42
C ARG A 154 -8.17 -28.26 0.06
N GLN A 155 -9.09 -28.37 1.01
CA GLN A 155 -9.75 -27.20 1.61
C GLN A 155 -8.74 -26.32 2.33
N GLN A 156 -7.80 -26.92 3.05
CA GLN A 156 -6.73 -26.22 3.74
C GLN A 156 -5.80 -25.48 2.77
N ALA A 157 -5.42 -26.14 1.67
CA ALA A 157 -4.62 -25.53 0.62
C ALA A 157 -5.32 -24.31 -0.01
N ALA A 158 -6.62 -24.43 -0.31
CA ALA A 158 -7.40 -23.31 -0.84
C ALA A 158 -7.45 -22.11 0.15
N SER A 159 -7.61 -22.38 1.45
CA SER A 159 -7.60 -21.36 2.48
C SER A 159 -6.22 -20.66 2.62
N LEU A 160 -5.12 -21.38 2.44
CA LEU A 160 -3.77 -20.81 2.42
C LEU A 160 -3.54 -19.91 1.19
N ASP A 161 -4.08 -20.30 0.03
CA ASP A 161 -4.02 -19.47 -1.19
C ASP A 161 -4.82 -18.18 -1.02
N GLU A 162 -5.97 -18.20 -0.34
CA GLU A 162 -6.73 -17.01 0.00
C GLU A 162 -5.91 -16.06 0.89
N VAL A 163 -5.30 -16.58 1.96
CA VAL A 163 -4.43 -15.80 2.87
C VAL A 163 -3.25 -15.19 2.11
N ARG A 164 -2.65 -15.94 1.21
CA ARG A 164 -1.55 -15.44 0.35
C ARG A 164 -2.02 -14.31 -0.56
N SER A 165 -3.19 -14.47 -1.19
CA SER A 165 -3.79 -13.42 -2.03
C SER A 165 -4.09 -12.15 -1.24
N ASP A 166 -4.57 -12.27 0.00
CA ASP A 166 -4.82 -11.14 0.89
C ASP A 166 -3.52 -10.40 1.23
N ILE A 167 -2.43 -11.12 1.51
CA ILE A 167 -1.10 -10.54 1.75
C ILE A 167 -0.61 -9.79 0.50
N ASP A 168 -0.66 -10.42 -0.66
CA ASP A 168 -0.21 -9.84 -1.93
C ASP A 168 -1.01 -8.57 -2.28
N ASN A 169 -2.32 -8.58 -2.05
CA ASN A 169 -3.19 -7.41 -2.26
C ASN A 169 -2.88 -6.31 -1.26
N PHE A 170 -2.65 -6.64 0.00
CA PHE A 170 -2.26 -5.68 1.03
C PHE A 170 -0.90 -5.04 0.72
N GLU A 171 0.09 -5.83 0.30
CA GLU A 171 1.39 -5.31 -0.11
C GLU A 171 1.30 -4.40 -1.34
N LYS A 172 0.45 -4.72 -2.31
CA LYS A 172 0.19 -3.84 -3.46
C LYS A 172 -0.44 -2.52 -3.02
N MET A 173 -1.46 -2.56 -2.15
CA MET A 173 -2.12 -1.35 -1.63
C MET A 173 -1.16 -0.44 -0.83
N LYS A 174 -0.14 -1.01 -0.21
CA LYS A 174 0.90 -0.30 0.55
C LYS A 174 1.69 0.70 -0.30
N PHE A 175 1.83 0.44 -1.60
CA PHE A 175 2.65 1.23 -2.52
C PHE A 175 1.84 1.98 -3.58
N VAL A 176 0.51 1.93 -3.52
CA VAL A 176 -0.41 2.59 -4.46
C VAL A 176 -1.16 3.71 -3.75
N ASP A 177 -1.33 4.84 -4.41
CA ASP A 177 -2.22 5.92 -3.97
C ASP A 177 -3.67 5.57 -4.33
N GLN A 178 -4.53 5.44 -3.33
CA GLN A 178 -5.92 4.99 -3.51
C GLN A 178 -6.78 5.96 -4.33
N LEU A 179 -6.41 7.25 -4.37
CA LEU A 179 -7.17 8.24 -5.09
C LEU A 179 -6.88 8.21 -6.60
N THR A 180 -5.61 8.04 -6.98
CA THR A 180 -5.15 8.14 -8.38
C THR A 180 -4.80 6.81 -9.03
N GLY A 181 -4.60 5.75 -8.23
CA GLY A 181 -4.10 4.46 -8.72
C GLY A 181 -2.60 4.45 -9.09
N LEU A 182 -1.91 5.59 -8.98
CA LEU A 182 -0.47 5.73 -9.20
C LEU A 182 0.32 5.21 -8.00
N ALA A 183 1.64 5.09 -8.13
CA ALA A 183 2.49 4.84 -6.97
C ALA A 183 2.32 5.95 -5.93
N ASN A 184 2.37 5.59 -4.64
CA ASN A 184 2.30 6.58 -3.56
C ASN A 184 3.69 7.08 -3.14
N ARG A 185 3.72 8.05 -2.20
CA ARG A 185 4.96 8.60 -1.64
C ARG A 185 5.91 7.52 -1.09
N ARG A 186 5.39 6.46 -0.49
CA ARG A 186 6.20 5.36 0.05
C ARG A 186 6.90 4.58 -1.06
N ALA A 187 6.18 4.28 -2.14
CA ALA A 187 6.77 3.68 -3.33
C ALA A 187 7.85 4.57 -3.94
N PHE A 188 7.60 5.88 -4.02
CA PHE A 188 8.56 6.85 -4.49
C PHE A 188 9.83 6.88 -3.62
N ASN A 189 9.70 6.96 -2.30
CA ASN A 189 10.85 6.95 -1.40
C ASN A 189 11.70 5.69 -1.55
N LYS A 190 11.05 4.53 -1.75
CA LYS A 190 11.75 3.27 -2.04
C LYS A 190 12.45 3.28 -3.40
N ALA A 191 11.83 3.85 -4.41
CA ALA A 191 12.39 3.92 -5.76
C ALA A 191 13.58 4.89 -5.83
N ILE A 192 13.44 6.09 -5.27
CA ILE A 192 14.50 7.10 -5.31
C ILE A 192 15.72 6.70 -4.46
N ALA A 193 15.52 6.00 -3.34
CA ALA A 193 16.62 5.49 -2.53
C ALA A 193 17.51 4.48 -3.28
N ARG A 194 16.94 3.74 -4.25
CA ARG A 194 17.69 2.78 -5.07
C ARG A 194 18.66 3.43 -6.03
N ILE A 195 18.42 4.69 -6.43
CA ILE A 195 19.30 5.41 -7.36
C ILE A 195 20.72 5.50 -6.82
N TYR A 196 20.87 5.75 -5.54
CA TYR A 196 22.17 5.90 -4.86
C TYR A 196 22.48 4.72 -3.92
N ALA A 197 21.81 3.58 -4.06
CA ALA A 197 22.07 2.40 -3.22
C ALA A 197 23.49 1.86 -3.41
N ASN A 198 24.08 2.04 -4.59
CA ASN A 198 25.49 1.82 -4.87
C ASN A 198 26.17 3.17 -5.06
N ALA A 199 26.91 3.64 -4.04
CA ALA A 199 27.61 4.92 -4.05
C ALA A 199 28.68 5.04 -5.17
N GLN A 200 29.20 3.91 -5.67
CA GLN A 200 30.21 3.88 -6.72
C GLN A 200 29.60 3.93 -8.14
N LEU A 201 28.35 3.52 -8.28
CA LEU A 201 27.65 3.49 -9.58
C LEU A 201 26.16 3.86 -9.36
N PRO A 202 25.83 5.13 -9.21
CA PRO A 202 24.44 5.55 -9.12
C PRO A 202 23.70 5.23 -10.43
N MET A 203 22.42 4.86 -10.31
CA MET A 203 21.59 4.64 -11.50
C MET A 203 21.39 5.93 -12.26
N MET A 204 21.67 5.90 -13.58
CA MET A 204 21.42 7.05 -14.43
C MET A 204 19.94 7.19 -14.72
N CYS A 205 19.34 8.27 -14.23
CA CYS A 205 17.94 8.57 -14.45
C CYS A 205 17.65 10.06 -14.32
N GLY A 206 16.48 10.49 -14.82
CA GLY A 206 15.91 11.79 -14.58
C GLY A 206 14.82 11.73 -13.51
N LEU A 207 14.88 12.62 -12.54
CA LEU A 207 13.82 12.91 -11.59
C LEU A 207 13.01 14.09 -12.08
N GLY A 208 11.71 13.91 -12.34
CA GLY A 208 10.75 14.99 -12.54
C GLY A 208 9.90 15.18 -11.29
N LEU A 209 9.84 16.41 -10.77
CA LEU A 209 8.84 16.81 -9.77
C LEU A 209 7.81 17.70 -10.44
N ALA A 210 6.54 17.38 -10.28
CA ALA A 210 5.44 18.09 -10.90
C ALA A 210 4.44 18.63 -9.87
N GLU A 211 3.88 19.82 -10.17
CA GLU A 211 2.79 20.43 -9.42
C GLU A 211 1.66 20.79 -10.38
N ILE A 212 0.41 20.59 -9.97
CA ILE A 212 -0.75 21.00 -10.75
C ILE A 212 -0.88 22.51 -10.69
N ASP A 213 -0.87 23.15 -11.86
CA ASP A 213 -1.03 24.60 -11.96
C ASP A 213 -2.46 25.02 -11.58
N SER A 214 -2.56 26.11 -10.81
CA SER A 214 -3.83 26.84 -10.57
C SER A 214 -5.01 25.97 -10.06
N ILE A 215 -4.73 24.89 -9.32
CA ILE A 215 -5.77 23.99 -8.79
C ILE A 215 -6.85 24.78 -8.02
N LYS A 216 -6.47 25.81 -7.29
CA LYS A 216 -7.41 26.67 -6.53
C LYS A 216 -8.35 27.45 -7.44
N GLN A 217 -7.89 27.91 -8.59
CA GLN A 217 -8.70 28.65 -9.57
C GLN A 217 -9.70 27.71 -10.27
N LEU A 218 -9.26 26.51 -10.65
CA LEU A 218 -10.11 25.50 -11.28
C LEU A 218 -11.21 25.00 -10.33
N VAL A 219 -10.88 24.79 -9.07
CA VAL A 219 -11.84 24.37 -8.04
C VAL A 219 -12.81 25.49 -7.68
N SER A 220 -12.37 26.77 -7.65
CA SER A 220 -13.24 27.90 -7.34
C SER A 220 -14.29 28.22 -8.43
N VAL A 221 -13.95 27.94 -9.68
CA VAL A 221 -14.88 28.12 -10.83
C VAL A 221 -15.95 27.00 -10.85
N GLY A 222 -15.66 25.87 -10.23
CA GLY A 222 -16.48 24.66 -10.41
C GLY A 222 -17.61 24.44 -9.46
N GLU A 223 -17.77 25.01 -8.26
CA GLU A 223 -18.91 24.67 -7.37
C GLU A 223 -18.61 24.75 -5.86
N GLY A 224 -17.76 25.70 -5.47
CA GLY A 224 -17.46 25.89 -4.06
C GLY A 224 -16.26 25.04 -3.58
N ASN A 225 -15.73 25.46 -2.46
CA ASN A 225 -14.52 24.93 -1.84
C ASN A 225 -14.77 23.56 -1.18
N ASP A 226 -15.36 22.58 -1.92
CA ASP A 226 -15.67 21.25 -1.41
C ASP A 226 -14.52 20.30 -1.68
N ASN A 227 -14.03 19.61 -0.63
CA ASN A 227 -12.94 18.63 -0.73
C ASN A 227 -13.23 17.54 -1.79
N GLY A 228 -14.51 17.20 -2.00
CA GLY A 228 -14.91 16.23 -3.02
C GLY A 228 -14.63 16.65 -4.47
N THR A 229 -14.68 17.94 -4.77
CA THR A 229 -14.35 18.47 -6.12
C THR A 229 -12.85 18.40 -6.38
N ASN A 230 -12.03 18.69 -5.35
CA ASN A 230 -10.58 18.58 -5.43
C ASN A 230 -10.12 17.13 -5.65
N ASP A 231 -10.70 16.19 -4.95
CA ASP A 231 -10.38 14.75 -5.09
C ASP A 231 -10.74 14.22 -6.47
N ARG A 232 -11.88 14.66 -7.04
CA ARG A 232 -12.28 14.30 -8.41
C ARG A 232 -11.29 14.85 -9.44
N PHE A 233 -10.84 16.07 -9.24
CA PHE A 233 -9.85 16.72 -10.11
C PHE A 233 -8.51 15.96 -10.06
N ILE A 234 -8.02 15.65 -8.88
CA ILE A 234 -6.78 14.88 -8.69
C ILE A 234 -6.90 13.47 -9.28
N ARG A 235 -8.04 12.81 -9.08
CA ARG A 235 -8.31 11.49 -9.70
C ARG A 235 -8.30 11.57 -11.23
N HIS A 236 -8.85 12.63 -11.79
CA HIS A 236 -8.82 12.87 -13.23
C HIS A 236 -7.39 13.04 -13.74
N VAL A 237 -6.59 13.89 -13.09
CA VAL A 237 -5.16 14.07 -13.43
C VAL A 237 -4.41 12.73 -13.33
N GLY A 238 -4.64 11.95 -12.27
CA GLY A 238 -4.06 10.61 -12.12
C GLY A 238 -4.41 9.69 -13.28
N SER A 239 -5.67 9.68 -13.71
CA SER A 239 -6.11 8.86 -14.86
C SER A 239 -5.48 9.30 -16.18
N LEU A 240 -5.29 10.60 -16.38
CA LEU A 240 -4.62 11.15 -17.56
C LEU A 240 -3.13 10.80 -17.57
N LEU A 241 -2.45 10.91 -16.44
CA LEU A 241 -1.05 10.50 -16.29
C LEU A 241 -0.89 9.00 -16.56
N HIS A 242 -1.79 8.17 -16.04
CA HIS A 242 -1.78 6.75 -16.30
C HIS A 242 -1.97 6.43 -17.79
N ALA A 243 -2.89 7.10 -18.45
CA ALA A 243 -3.13 6.94 -19.89
C ALA A 243 -1.98 7.47 -20.77
N ALA A 244 -1.29 8.53 -20.32
CA ALA A 244 -0.15 9.11 -21.03
C ALA A 244 1.15 8.30 -20.84
N ASN A 245 1.24 7.52 -19.75
CA ASN A 245 2.42 6.71 -19.40
C ASN A 245 2.48 5.41 -20.21
N ARG A 246 2.74 5.53 -21.51
CA ARG A 246 2.76 4.39 -22.45
C ARG A 246 3.97 3.48 -22.26
N ASN A 247 5.07 4.02 -21.78
CA ASN A 247 6.34 3.29 -21.62
C ASN A 247 6.46 2.59 -20.27
N GLY A 248 5.47 2.73 -19.37
CA GLY A 248 5.51 2.14 -18.04
C GLY A 248 6.53 2.78 -17.11
N GLU A 249 6.83 4.07 -17.31
CA GLU A 249 7.71 4.83 -16.43
C GLU A 249 7.17 4.91 -15.02
N PHE A 250 8.05 5.11 -14.04
CA PHE A 250 7.62 5.25 -12.66
C PHE A 250 6.97 6.60 -12.43
N VAL A 251 5.67 6.59 -12.13
CA VAL A 251 4.87 7.78 -11.81
C VAL A 251 4.25 7.62 -10.44
N ALA A 252 4.49 8.59 -9.55
CA ALA A 252 3.99 8.58 -8.19
C ALA A 252 3.24 9.87 -7.85
N ARG A 253 2.25 9.77 -6.97
CA ARG A 253 1.67 10.91 -6.28
C ARG A 253 2.35 11.09 -4.94
N LEU A 254 2.89 12.28 -4.68
CA LEU A 254 3.60 12.60 -3.45
C LEU A 254 2.70 13.23 -2.39
N ASP A 255 1.87 14.18 -2.84
CA ASP A 255 0.99 15.00 -2.00
C ASP A 255 -0.29 15.38 -2.73
N ARG A 256 -1.04 16.37 -2.19
CA ARG A 256 -2.33 16.82 -2.71
C ARG A 256 -2.32 17.10 -4.21
N ASP A 257 -1.36 17.87 -4.68
CA ASP A 257 -1.24 18.40 -6.04
C ASP A 257 0.12 18.10 -6.68
N ARG A 258 0.93 17.23 -6.05
CA ARG A 258 2.29 16.93 -6.46
C ARG A 258 2.48 15.50 -6.93
N PHE A 259 3.22 15.38 -8.02
CA PHE A 259 3.58 14.09 -8.62
C PHE A 259 5.10 14.01 -8.81
N ALA A 260 5.61 12.79 -8.94
CA ALA A 260 6.99 12.54 -9.26
C ALA A 260 7.09 11.53 -10.40
N PHE A 261 8.11 11.72 -11.23
CA PHE A 261 8.45 10.86 -12.36
C PHE A 261 9.89 10.40 -12.20
N LEU A 262 10.16 9.10 -12.38
CA LEU A 262 11.52 8.59 -12.50
C LEU A 262 11.66 7.93 -13.87
N ILE A 263 12.52 8.51 -14.70
CA ILE A 263 12.76 8.05 -16.07
C ILE A 263 14.16 7.45 -16.14
N ASN A 264 14.24 6.16 -16.44
CA ASN A 264 15.49 5.41 -16.50
C ASN A 264 16.19 5.64 -17.84
N SER A 265 16.85 6.78 -17.97
CA SER A 265 17.69 7.13 -19.12
C SER A 265 18.84 8.01 -18.67
N SER A 266 19.93 8.00 -19.43
CA SER A 266 21.04 8.94 -19.29
C SER A 266 20.94 10.12 -20.27
N ASP A 267 20.01 10.06 -21.24
CA ASP A 267 19.80 11.10 -22.24
C ASP A 267 18.78 12.13 -21.76
N GLU A 268 19.26 13.36 -21.55
CA GLU A 268 18.43 14.51 -21.16
C GLU A 268 17.28 14.76 -22.14
N ALA A 269 17.54 14.64 -23.45
CA ALA A 269 16.54 14.92 -24.47
C ALA A 269 15.43 13.86 -24.46
N GLU A 270 15.77 12.60 -24.19
CA GLU A 270 14.80 11.52 -24.01
C GLU A 270 13.95 11.76 -22.77
N ILE A 271 14.57 12.05 -21.63
CA ILE A 271 13.87 12.33 -20.37
C ILE A 271 12.91 13.50 -20.54
N MET A 272 13.36 14.62 -21.11
CA MET A 272 12.52 15.78 -21.34
C MET A 272 11.35 15.46 -22.28
N ARG A 273 11.56 14.65 -23.31
CA ARG A 273 10.50 14.22 -24.24
C ARG A 273 9.44 13.37 -23.54
N VAL A 274 9.83 12.44 -22.69
CA VAL A 274 8.90 11.60 -21.91
C VAL A 274 8.10 12.46 -20.94
N ILE A 275 8.76 13.35 -20.20
CA ILE A 275 8.12 14.25 -19.24
C ILE A 275 7.14 15.21 -19.91
N ASP A 276 7.55 15.79 -21.05
CA ASP A 276 6.64 16.64 -21.85
C ASP A 276 5.44 15.85 -22.39
N GLY A 277 5.65 14.60 -22.77
CA GLY A 277 4.56 13.69 -23.16
C GLY A 277 3.54 13.48 -22.03
N LEU A 278 4.01 13.26 -20.81
CA LEU A 278 3.14 13.11 -19.63
C LEU A 278 2.40 14.43 -19.32
N ARG A 279 3.12 15.57 -19.33
CA ARG A 279 2.56 16.91 -19.12
C ARG A 279 1.47 17.25 -20.14
N LEU A 280 1.75 17.05 -21.41
CA LEU A 280 0.80 17.30 -22.50
C LEU A 280 -0.39 16.35 -22.44
N GLY A 281 -0.16 15.09 -22.01
CA GLY A 281 -1.24 14.12 -21.78
C GLY A 281 -2.25 14.61 -20.75
N VAL A 282 -1.81 15.26 -19.68
CA VAL A 282 -2.68 15.86 -18.66
C VAL A 282 -3.50 17.02 -19.24
N SER A 283 -2.89 17.88 -20.05
CA SER A 283 -3.59 19.03 -20.65
C SER A 283 -4.48 18.66 -21.85
N SER A 284 -4.49 17.40 -22.28
CA SER A 284 -5.20 16.95 -23.48
C SER A 284 -6.72 16.89 -23.34
N ARG A 285 -7.23 16.76 -22.11
CA ARG A 285 -8.67 16.57 -21.86
C ARG A 285 -9.17 17.48 -20.74
N PRO A 286 -10.31 18.15 -20.93
CA PRO A 286 -10.89 18.97 -19.88
C PRO A 286 -11.54 18.12 -18.79
N LEU A 287 -11.52 18.61 -17.56
CA LEU A 287 -12.34 18.11 -16.49
C LEU A 287 -13.80 18.50 -16.73
N ILE A 288 -14.71 17.55 -16.64
CA ILE A 288 -16.15 17.78 -16.83
C ILE A 288 -16.84 17.73 -15.46
N SER A 289 -17.65 18.74 -15.16
CA SER A 289 -18.50 18.77 -13.98
C SER A 289 -19.56 17.66 -14.03
N PRO A 290 -19.64 16.78 -13.03
CA PRO A 290 -20.66 15.72 -13.00
C PRO A 290 -22.07 16.23 -12.75
N LYS A 291 -22.24 17.46 -12.24
CA LYS A 291 -23.55 18.03 -11.91
C LYS A 291 -24.26 18.61 -13.14
N ASN A 292 -23.51 19.26 -14.01
CA ASN A 292 -24.09 20.01 -15.11
C ASN A 292 -23.45 19.74 -16.47
N GLY A 293 -22.48 18.81 -16.55
CA GLY A 293 -21.79 18.46 -17.80
C GLY A 293 -20.87 19.55 -18.36
N ARG A 294 -20.68 20.67 -17.65
CA ARG A 294 -19.84 21.78 -18.13
C ARG A 294 -18.38 21.45 -18.00
N SER A 295 -17.59 21.94 -18.96
CA SER A 295 -16.13 21.88 -18.85
C SER A 295 -15.64 22.84 -17.76
N LEU A 296 -14.82 22.33 -16.85
CA LEU A 296 -14.14 23.10 -15.79
C LEU A 296 -12.75 23.59 -16.21
N GLY A 297 -12.35 23.32 -17.45
CA GLY A 297 -11.03 23.65 -17.98
C GLY A 297 -10.07 22.46 -17.97
N ASN A 298 -8.88 22.65 -18.52
CA ASN A 298 -7.84 21.63 -18.58
C ASN A 298 -6.89 21.80 -17.39
N ALA A 299 -6.50 20.67 -16.79
CA ALA A 299 -5.39 20.68 -15.86
C ALA A 299 -4.08 20.90 -16.61
N THR A 300 -3.15 21.64 -16.03
CA THR A 300 -1.78 21.74 -16.51
C THR A 300 -0.80 21.39 -15.42
N LEU A 301 0.39 20.99 -15.81
CA LEU A 301 1.47 20.64 -14.88
C LEU A 301 2.69 21.52 -15.15
N SER A 302 3.26 22.08 -14.10
CA SER A 302 4.63 22.58 -14.09
C SER A 302 5.55 21.48 -13.60
N VAL A 303 6.66 21.24 -14.30
CA VAL A 303 7.58 20.14 -13.98
C VAL A 303 9.00 20.66 -13.86
N GLY A 304 9.67 20.31 -12.77
CA GLY A 304 11.12 20.52 -12.61
C GLY A 304 11.85 19.18 -12.75
N VAL A 305 12.87 19.15 -13.59
CA VAL A 305 13.63 17.95 -13.92
C VAL A 305 15.07 18.08 -13.45
N ALA A 306 15.60 17.03 -12.82
CA ALA A 306 17.01 16.94 -12.44
C ALA A 306 17.59 15.58 -12.82
N MET A 307 18.84 15.59 -13.28
CA MET A 307 19.58 14.37 -13.62
C MET A 307 20.27 13.79 -12.40
N SER A 308 20.17 12.49 -12.16
CA SER A 308 20.82 11.82 -11.03
C SER A 308 22.35 11.97 -11.04
N MET A 309 22.95 12.05 -12.22
CA MET A 309 24.40 12.23 -12.40
C MET A 309 24.93 13.59 -11.91
N LEU A 310 24.07 14.60 -11.74
CA LEU A 310 24.45 15.94 -11.27
C LEU A 310 24.40 16.06 -9.74
N ALA A 311 23.88 15.05 -9.04
CA ALA A 311 23.67 15.08 -7.60
C ALA A 311 24.44 13.94 -6.89
N ASP A 312 24.98 14.23 -5.73
CA ASP A 312 25.76 13.26 -4.94
C ASP A 312 24.85 12.33 -4.10
N ASN A 313 23.60 12.74 -3.88
CA ASN A 313 22.65 12.02 -3.05
C ASN A 313 21.21 12.42 -3.36
N VAL A 314 20.26 11.64 -2.77
CA VAL A 314 18.82 11.85 -2.95
C VAL A 314 18.37 13.26 -2.57
N ALA A 315 18.88 13.81 -1.46
CA ALA A 315 18.47 15.14 -0.98
C ALA A 315 18.86 16.24 -1.97
N GLN A 316 20.04 16.15 -2.54
CA GLN A 316 20.54 17.09 -3.53
C GLN A 316 19.77 16.95 -4.86
N LEU A 317 19.48 15.72 -5.30
CA LEU A 317 18.66 15.46 -6.49
C LEU A 317 17.26 16.07 -6.34
N MET A 318 16.64 15.89 -5.20
CA MET A 318 15.33 16.48 -4.87
C MET A 318 15.40 18.02 -4.87
N ASP A 319 16.42 18.62 -4.26
CA ASP A 319 16.61 20.07 -4.23
C ASP A 319 16.80 20.66 -5.64
N PHE A 320 17.54 19.98 -6.50
CA PHE A 320 17.71 20.39 -7.89
C PHE A 320 16.40 20.35 -8.69
N ALA A 321 15.62 19.29 -8.53
CA ALA A 321 14.32 19.16 -9.16
C ALA A 321 13.32 20.20 -8.63
N GLU A 322 13.32 20.49 -7.33
CA GLU A 322 12.50 21.57 -6.73
C GLU A 322 12.87 22.96 -7.26
N LYS A 323 14.15 23.27 -7.39
CA LYS A 323 14.61 24.54 -7.98
C LYS A 323 14.15 24.70 -9.43
N ALA A 324 14.24 23.63 -10.21
CA ALA A 324 13.75 23.60 -11.59
C ALA A 324 12.22 23.73 -11.65
N LEU A 325 11.48 23.10 -10.73
CA LEU A 325 10.02 23.23 -10.62
C LEU A 325 9.62 24.68 -10.28
N ALA A 326 10.31 25.29 -9.32
CA ALA A 326 10.07 26.70 -8.98
C ALA A 326 10.32 27.65 -10.18
N ALA A 327 11.29 27.34 -11.04
CA ALA A 327 11.51 28.06 -12.28
C ALA A 327 10.35 27.86 -13.26
N SER A 328 9.89 26.61 -13.46
CA SER A 328 8.72 26.32 -14.30
C SER A 328 7.47 27.10 -13.89
N VAL A 329 7.17 27.13 -12.59
CA VAL A 329 6.02 27.86 -12.03
C VAL A 329 6.16 29.38 -12.22
N ARG A 330 7.35 29.93 -11.90
CA ARG A 330 7.63 31.36 -12.04
C ARG A 330 7.52 31.86 -13.48
N ASP A 331 7.94 31.04 -14.43
CA ASP A 331 7.98 31.38 -15.85
C ASP A 331 6.61 31.14 -16.55
N GLY A 332 5.52 31.05 -15.79
CA GLY A 332 4.15 31.02 -16.28
C GLY A 332 3.45 29.65 -16.23
N GLY A 333 4.11 28.63 -15.69
CA GLY A 333 3.54 27.28 -15.56
C GLY A 333 3.43 26.50 -16.87
N ASN A 334 2.78 25.34 -16.82
CA ASN A 334 2.53 24.45 -17.95
C ASN A 334 3.78 24.16 -18.81
N ARG A 335 4.90 23.88 -18.15
CA ARG A 335 6.18 23.58 -18.81
C ARG A 335 7.03 22.63 -17.98
N ALA A 336 7.98 22.00 -18.65
CA ALA A 336 9.06 21.26 -18.01
C ALA A 336 10.36 22.06 -18.09
N THR A 337 11.08 22.21 -16.99
CA THR A 337 12.39 22.88 -16.92
C THR A 337 13.42 21.90 -16.39
N LEU A 338 14.53 21.76 -17.13
CA LEU A 338 15.69 20.98 -16.69
C LEU A 338 16.56 21.83 -15.78
N TYR A 339 17.01 21.30 -14.66
CA TYR A 339 17.98 21.94 -13.79
C TYR A 339 19.32 22.09 -14.54
N SER A 340 19.74 23.33 -14.76
CA SER A 340 21.07 23.66 -15.20
C SER A 340 21.73 24.45 -14.07
N GLY A 341 22.84 24.03 -13.52
CA GLY A 341 23.49 24.55 -12.30
C GLY A 341 23.56 26.10 -12.11
N ASN A 342 22.99 26.88 -13.04
CA ASN A 342 22.92 28.36 -13.05
C ASN A 342 21.57 28.93 -12.59
N ALA A 343 20.61 28.12 -12.12
CA ALA A 343 19.32 28.64 -11.66
C ALA A 343 19.48 29.35 -10.29
N GLN A 344 19.22 30.65 -10.26
CA GLN A 344 19.24 31.45 -9.03
C GLN A 344 18.22 30.89 -8.01
N PRO A 345 18.58 30.83 -6.72
CA PRO A 345 17.69 30.29 -5.69
C PRO A 345 16.46 31.19 -5.53
N GLY A 346 15.31 30.68 -5.91
CA GLY A 346 14.01 31.25 -5.54
C GLY A 346 13.73 31.01 -4.07
N ALA A 347 13.07 32.00 -3.43
CA ALA A 347 12.85 32.13 -2.00
C ALA A 347 12.46 30.84 -1.26
N ASN A 348 13.10 30.69 -0.09
CA ASN A 348 12.84 29.66 0.93
C ASN A 348 11.35 29.31 1.11
N ARG A 349 11.00 28.07 0.82
CA ARG A 349 9.91 27.37 1.48
C ARG A 349 10.54 26.30 2.37
N ASP A 350 10.39 26.47 3.68
CA ASP A 350 10.85 25.52 4.71
C ASP A 350 10.22 24.15 4.48
N TRP A 351 10.98 23.23 3.93
CA TRP A 351 10.69 21.82 3.89
C TRP A 351 11.42 21.17 5.06
N MET A 352 10.68 20.82 6.10
CA MET A 352 11.20 19.89 7.10
C MET A 352 11.45 18.54 6.42
N ILE A 353 12.64 18.36 5.90
CA ILE A 353 13.21 17.03 5.65
C ILE A 353 13.59 16.48 7.01
N TYR A 354 13.00 15.36 7.36
CA TYR A 354 13.34 14.57 8.53
C TYR A 354 14.86 14.43 8.62
N ARG A 355 15.47 15.05 9.61
CA ARG A 355 16.83 14.72 10.04
C ARG A 355 16.73 13.54 10.99
N PRO A 356 17.62 12.50 10.87
CA PRO A 356 17.65 11.35 11.75
C PRO A 356 17.91 11.73 13.19
#